data_28a7057b525d5b58248490b5dffda291
#
_entry.id   28a7057b525d5b58248490b5dffda291
#
_cell.length_a   1.000
_cell.length_b   1.000
_cell.length_c   1.000
_cell.angle_alpha   90.00
_cell.angle_beta   90.00
_cell.angle_gamma   90.00
#
_symmetry.space_group_name_H-M   'P 1'
#
loop_
_entity.id
_entity.type
_entity.pdbx_description
1 polymer ?
#
loop_
_entity_poly.entity_id
_entity_poly.type
_entity_poly.pdbx_seq_one_letter_code
_entity_poly.pdbx_strand_id
1 'polypeptide(L)'
;MTARLVLVRHGQTHSNVARRLDTRPPGAELTELGHRQARDYAAALTNSPTVVVSSVAVRARQTAAHIAEITGAPHLVRDGLQETNVGELEDRTGDEDHARFTEVYQRWLHGDTGARIPGGESADEVLARYVPVSQCS
;
A
#
# COMPACT_ATOMS: atom_id res chain seq x y z
N MET A 1 17.44 -12.53 -19.16
CA MET A 1 16.71 -11.26 -18.93
C MET A 1 16.39 -11.09 -17.46
N THR A 2 16.66 -9.92 -16.94
CA THR A 2 16.38 -9.64 -15.52
C THR A 2 15.05 -8.93 -15.40
N ALA A 3 14.14 -9.51 -14.65
CA ALA A 3 12.89 -8.83 -14.30
C ALA A 3 13.16 -7.75 -13.25
N ARG A 4 12.47 -6.64 -13.35
CA ARG A 4 12.59 -5.55 -12.38
C ARG A 4 11.23 -5.32 -11.71
N LEU A 5 11.24 -5.38 -10.38
CA LEU A 5 10.08 -5.06 -9.57
C LEU A 5 10.18 -3.60 -9.12
N VAL A 6 9.13 -2.85 -9.37
CA VAL A 6 9.02 -1.47 -8.91
C VAL A 6 7.86 -1.38 -7.92
N LEU A 7 8.14 -0.95 -6.71
CA LEU A 7 7.14 -0.74 -5.67
C LEU A 7 6.71 0.73 -5.71
N VAL A 8 5.41 0.96 -5.84
CA VAL A 8 4.85 2.30 -5.98
C VAL A 8 3.87 2.56 -4.83
N ARG A 9 4.06 3.68 -4.15
CA ARG A 9 3.11 4.13 -3.14
C ARG A 9 1.87 4.71 -3.84
N HIS A 10 0.68 4.40 -3.32
CA HIS A 10 -0.57 4.98 -3.81
C HIS A 10 -0.59 6.51 -3.64
N GLY A 11 -1.44 7.19 -4.40
CA GLY A 11 -1.65 8.62 -4.28
C GLY A 11 -2.35 9.01 -2.97
N GLN A 12 -2.42 10.31 -2.71
CA GLN A 12 -3.06 10.83 -1.50
C GLN A 12 -4.53 10.39 -1.42
N THR A 13 -4.93 9.95 -0.22
CA THR A 13 -6.32 9.57 0.06
C THR A 13 -6.98 10.56 1.01
N HIS A 14 -8.30 10.48 1.13
CA HIS A 14 -9.05 11.25 2.13
C HIS A 14 -8.63 10.89 3.55
N SER A 15 -8.25 9.63 3.80
CA SER A 15 -7.71 9.21 5.09
C SER A 15 -6.35 9.84 5.38
N ASN A 16 -5.50 10.01 4.37
CA ASN A 16 -4.23 10.71 4.54
C ASN A 16 -4.46 12.16 4.98
N VAL A 17 -5.40 12.85 4.34
CA VAL A 17 -5.73 14.24 4.71
C VAL A 17 -6.24 14.30 6.15
N ALA A 18 -7.06 13.35 6.57
CA ALA A 18 -7.59 13.26 7.92
C ALA A 18 -6.59 12.68 8.94
N ARG A 19 -5.41 12.24 8.49
CA ARG A 19 -4.40 11.55 9.31
C ARG A 19 -4.97 10.31 9.99
N ARG A 20 -5.85 9.60 9.30
CA ARG A 20 -6.48 8.39 9.80
C ARG A 20 -5.66 7.17 9.39
N LEU A 21 -5.45 6.26 10.35
CA LEU A 21 -4.87 4.95 10.07
C LEU A 21 -5.94 4.10 9.36
N ASP A 22 -5.74 3.87 8.09
CA ASP A 22 -6.72 3.25 7.20
C ASP A 22 -6.05 2.07 6.50
N THR A 23 -6.19 0.89 7.07
CA THR A 23 -5.46 -0.30 6.61
C THR A 23 -6.35 -1.43 6.14
N ARG A 24 -7.64 -1.43 6.52
CA ARG A 24 -8.57 -2.49 6.09
C ARG A 24 -9.22 -2.16 4.76
N PRO A 25 -9.22 -3.09 3.80
CA PRO A 25 -9.98 -2.89 2.58
C PRO A 25 -11.48 -2.77 2.87
N PRO A 26 -12.24 -2.00 2.08
CA PRO A 26 -11.81 -1.31 0.85
C PRO A 26 -10.99 -0.03 1.10
N GLY A 27 -11.15 0.62 2.25
CA GLY A 27 -10.45 1.85 2.59
C GLY A 27 -10.91 3.07 1.80
N ALA A 28 -10.28 4.20 2.09
CA ALA A 28 -10.63 5.47 1.49
C ALA A 28 -10.16 5.57 0.04
N GLU A 29 -10.88 6.38 -0.75
CA GLU A 29 -10.54 6.69 -2.12
C GLU A 29 -9.44 7.75 -2.20
N LEU A 30 -8.82 7.85 -3.36
CA LEU A 30 -7.88 8.93 -3.65
C LEU A 30 -8.62 10.28 -3.66
N THR A 31 -7.93 11.32 -3.19
CA THR A 31 -8.39 12.69 -3.40
C THR A 31 -8.13 13.08 -4.86
N GLU A 32 -8.64 14.25 -5.27
CA GLU A 32 -8.32 14.78 -6.58
C GLU A 32 -6.81 14.93 -6.78
N LEU A 33 -6.10 15.39 -5.75
CA LEU A 33 -4.64 15.44 -5.78
C LEU A 33 -4.03 14.04 -5.94
N GLY A 34 -4.56 13.05 -5.23
CA GLY A 34 -4.09 11.67 -5.34
C GLY A 34 -4.22 11.10 -6.75
N HIS A 35 -5.34 11.36 -7.40
CA HIS A 35 -5.54 10.98 -8.80
C HIS A 35 -4.53 11.65 -9.71
N ARG A 36 -4.28 12.95 -9.51
CA ARG A 36 -3.30 13.70 -10.30
C ARG A 36 -1.88 13.16 -10.07
N GLN A 37 -1.53 12.84 -8.82
CA GLN A 37 -0.22 12.26 -8.50
C GLN A 37 0.00 10.94 -9.25
N ALA A 38 -1.03 10.08 -9.31
CA ALA A 38 -0.93 8.82 -10.02
C ALA A 38 -0.74 9.04 -11.53
N ARG A 39 -1.49 9.97 -12.12
CA ARG A 39 -1.35 10.30 -13.54
C ARG A 39 0.01 10.89 -13.86
N ASP A 40 0.49 11.81 -13.02
CA ASP A 40 1.80 12.44 -13.23
C ASP A 40 2.94 11.43 -13.12
N TYR A 41 2.84 10.52 -12.16
CA TYR A 41 3.81 9.44 -12.02
C TYR A 41 3.84 8.57 -13.28
N ALA A 42 2.69 8.16 -13.76
CA ALA A 42 2.61 7.30 -14.94
C ALA A 42 3.14 8.01 -16.20
N ALA A 43 2.83 9.29 -16.36
CA ALA A 43 3.30 10.08 -17.50
C ALA A 43 4.81 10.30 -17.49
N ALA A 44 5.43 10.27 -16.32
CA ALA A 44 6.88 10.47 -16.16
C ALA A 44 7.69 9.16 -16.34
N LEU A 45 7.03 8.01 -16.46
CA LEU A 45 7.73 6.74 -16.63
C LEU A 45 8.45 6.70 -17.99
N THR A 46 9.73 6.35 -17.95
CA THR A 46 10.55 6.21 -19.17
C THR A 46 10.42 4.84 -19.79
N ASN A 47 10.08 3.82 -18.99
CA ASN A 47 9.86 2.46 -19.47
C ASN A 47 8.48 2.00 -19.05
N SER A 48 7.70 1.48 -19.99
CA SER A 48 6.39 0.93 -19.68
C SER A 48 6.51 -0.38 -18.92
N PRO A 49 5.73 -0.58 -17.86
CA PRO A 49 5.70 -1.86 -17.17
C PRO A 49 5.06 -2.93 -18.05
N THR A 50 5.46 -4.18 -17.84
CA THR A 50 4.85 -5.33 -18.51
C THR A 50 3.45 -5.59 -17.92
N VAL A 51 3.31 -5.37 -16.62
CA VAL A 51 2.06 -5.57 -15.89
C VAL A 51 2.04 -4.62 -14.69
N VAL A 52 0.84 -4.15 -14.34
CA VAL A 52 0.61 -3.37 -13.12
C VAL A 52 -0.22 -4.25 -12.18
N VAL A 53 0.27 -4.45 -10.96
CA VAL A 53 -0.42 -5.26 -9.96
C VAL A 53 -0.75 -4.39 -8.76
N SER A 54 -1.99 -4.47 -8.28
CA SER A 54 -2.41 -3.75 -7.09
C SER A 54 -3.03 -4.68 -6.06
N SER A 55 -3.08 -4.22 -4.81
CA SER A 55 -3.89 -4.86 -3.79
C SER A 55 -5.37 -4.60 -4.04
N VAL A 56 -6.22 -5.17 -3.18
CA VAL A 56 -7.67 -5.02 -3.23
C VAL A 56 -8.16 -3.66 -2.68
N ALA A 57 -7.29 -2.89 -2.03
CA ALA A 57 -7.66 -1.58 -1.50
C ALA A 57 -8.04 -0.62 -2.64
N VAL A 58 -9.09 0.18 -2.42
CA VAL A 58 -9.59 1.11 -3.45
C VAL A 58 -8.48 2.07 -3.90
N ARG A 59 -7.75 2.66 -2.96
CA ARG A 59 -6.65 3.59 -3.29
C ARG A 59 -5.57 2.96 -4.18
N ALA A 60 -5.25 1.70 -3.91
CA ALA A 60 -4.25 0.98 -4.70
C ALA A 60 -4.78 0.69 -6.10
N ARG A 61 -6.03 0.25 -6.22
CA ARG A 61 -6.66 -0.01 -7.52
C ARG A 61 -6.81 1.26 -8.35
N GLN A 62 -7.18 2.37 -7.72
CA GLN A 62 -7.30 3.65 -8.40
C GLN A 62 -5.96 4.15 -8.93
N THR A 63 -4.91 4.07 -8.11
CA THR A 63 -3.55 4.44 -8.52
C THR A 63 -3.09 3.57 -9.69
N ALA A 64 -3.24 2.26 -9.56
CA ALA A 64 -2.83 1.30 -10.58
C ALA A 64 -3.63 1.49 -11.90
N ALA A 65 -4.92 1.82 -11.81
CA ALA A 65 -5.75 2.05 -12.99
C ALA A 65 -5.22 3.21 -13.83
N HIS A 66 -4.77 4.29 -13.21
CA HIS A 66 -4.16 5.40 -13.94
C HIS A 66 -2.86 4.98 -14.64
N ILE A 67 -2.03 4.21 -13.95
CA ILE A 67 -0.77 3.72 -14.53
C ILE A 67 -1.06 2.80 -15.71
N ALA A 68 -2.01 1.87 -15.56
CA ALA A 68 -2.38 0.95 -16.61
C ALA A 68 -2.95 1.67 -17.83
N GLU A 69 -3.82 2.66 -17.62
CA GLU A 69 -4.42 3.43 -18.70
C GLU A 69 -3.38 4.20 -19.51
N ILE A 70 -2.46 4.89 -18.83
CA ILE A 70 -1.47 5.73 -19.49
C ILE A 70 -0.39 4.89 -20.19
N THR A 71 0.03 3.78 -19.56
CA THR A 71 1.11 2.94 -20.12
C THR A 71 0.61 1.86 -21.07
N GLY A 72 -0.69 1.54 -21.05
CA GLY A 72 -1.25 0.44 -21.84
C GLY A 72 -1.02 -0.93 -21.23
N ALA A 73 -0.39 -1.03 -20.06
CA ALA A 73 -0.14 -2.32 -19.40
C ALA A 73 -1.42 -2.90 -18.80
N PRO A 74 -1.57 -4.23 -18.76
CA PRO A 74 -2.69 -4.84 -18.08
C PRO A 74 -2.61 -4.61 -16.56
N HIS A 75 -3.77 -4.46 -15.91
CA HIS A 75 -3.89 -4.28 -14.47
C HIS A 75 -4.49 -5.53 -13.84
N LEU A 76 -3.76 -6.12 -12.91
CA LEU A 76 -4.18 -7.28 -12.14
C LEU A 76 -4.37 -6.89 -10.68
N VAL A 77 -5.42 -7.41 -10.05
CA VAL A 77 -5.68 -7.21 -8.62
C VAL A 77 -5.36 -8.52 -7.89
N ARG A 78 -4.59 -8.43 -6.81
CA ARG A 78 -4.18 -9.62 -6.05
C ARG A 78 -4.39 -9.38 -4.55
N ASP A 79 -4.99 -10.36 -3.89
CA ASP A 79 -5.06 -10.38 -2.43
C ASP A 79 -3.68 -10.74 -1.87
N GLY A 80 -3.36 -10.20 -0.69
CA GLY A 80 -2.07 -10.42 -0.01
C GLY A 80 -1.13 -9.23 -0.09
N LEU A 81 -1.37 -8.28 -0.98
CA LEU A 81 -0.51 -7.10 -1.18
C LEU A 81 -0.94 -5.87 -0.38
N GLN A 82 -2.02 -5.98 0.38
CA GLN A 82 -2.57 -4.83 1.11
C GLN A 82 -1.69 -4.42 2.28
N GLU A 83 -1.98 -3.21 2.77
CA GLU A 83 -1.30 -2.58 3.89
C GLU A 83 -1.37 -3.45 5.14
N THR A 84 -0.41 -3.25 6.04
CA THR A 84 -0.39 -3.87 7.36
C THR A 84 -1.65 -3.52 8.13
N ASN A 85 -2.35 -4.55 8.65
CA ASN A 85 -3.51 -4.33 9.52
C ASN A 85 -3.03 -3.81 10.87
N VAL A 86 -3.51 -2.63 11.27
CA VAL A 86 -3.10 -1.97 12.51
C VAL A 86 -4.04 -2.29 13.69
N GLY A 87 -4.94 -3.26 13.54
CA GLY A 87 -5.77 -3.75 14.64
C GLY A 87 -6.58 -2.66 15.32
N GLU A 88 -6.41 -2.52 16.63
CA GLU A 88 -7.17 -1.55 17.43
C GLU A 88 -6.89 -0.09 17.08
N LEU A 89 -5.84 0.19 16.32
CA LEU A 89 -5.53 1.56 15.87
C LEU A 89 -6.28 1.93 14.58
N GLU A 90 -7.01 1.01 13.97
CA GLU A 90 -7.76 1.31 12.74
C GLU A 90 -8.70 2.50 12.96
N ASP A 91 -8.74 3.41 11.99
CA ASP A 91 -9.54 4.64 12.00
C ASP A 91 -9.12 5.70 13.03
N ARG A 92 -8.05 5.45 13.77
CA ARG A 92 -7.53 6.42 14.73
C ARG A 92 -6.77 7.54 14.02
N THR A 93 -6.81 8.74 14.63
CA THR A 93 -6.23 9.96 14.05
C THR A 93 -5.26 10.66 15.03
N GLY A 94 -5.21 10.24 16.29
CA GLY A 94 -4.42 10.91 17.33
C GLY A 94 -2.92 10.75 17.17
N ASP A 95 -2.16 11.72 17.68
CA ASP A 95 -0.70 11.64 17.64
C ASP A 95 -0.17 10.46 18.45
N GLU A 96 -0.80 10.15 19.58
CA GLU A 96 -0.43 8.99 20.40
C GLU A 96 -0.64 7.68 19.66
N ASP A 97 -1.71 7.58 18.88
CA ASP A 97 -2.01 6.39 18.09
C ASP A 97 -0.96 6.21 16.99
N HIS A 98 -0.61 7.30 16.30
CA HIS A 98 0.46 7.27 15.30
C HIS A 98 1.80 6.92 15.93
N ALA A 99 2.08 7.43 17.13
CA ALA A 99 3.31 7.10 17.86
C ALA A 99 3.38 5.61 18.23
N ARG A 100 2.26 5.01 18.62
CA ARG A 100 2.20 3.57 18.91
C ARG A 100 2.53 2.73 17.68
N PHE A 101 1.99 3.10 16.54
CA PHE A 101 2.30 2.40 15.29
C PHE A 101 3.77 2.57 14.93
N THR A 102 4.29 3.79 15.04
CA THR A 102 5.70 4.07 14.77
C THR A 102 6.62 3.24 15.68
N GLU A 103 6.27 3.07 16.95
CA GLU A 103 7.04 2.25 17.88
C GLU A 103 7.11 0.80 17.40
N VAL A 104 5.99 0.22 16.99
CA VAL A 104 5.97 -1.16 16.47
C VAL A 104 6.83 -1.26 15.21
N TYR A 105 6.72 -0.30 14.29
CA TYR A 105 7.51 -0.27 13.09
C TYR A 105 9.01 -0.19 13.38
N GLN A 106 9.40 0.62 14.37
CA GLN A 106 10.79 0.72 14.80
C GLN A 106 11.29 -0.62 15.36
N ARG A 107 10.46 -1.34 16.11
CA ARG A 107 10.82 -2.67 16.62
C ARG A 107 11.06 -3.64 15.47
N TRP A 108 10.26 -3.59 14.41
CA TRP A 108 10.48 -4.42 13.23
C TRP A 108 11.85 -4.13 12.60
N LEU A 109 12.19 -2.85 12.49
CA LEU A 109 13.49 -2.44 11.90
C LEU A 109 14.68 -2.90 12.74
N HIS A 110 14.49 -3.14 14.04
CA HIS A 110 15.52 -3.64 14.94
C HIS A 110 15.50 -5.16 15.12
N GLY A 111 14.71 -5.86 14.30
CA GLY A 111 14.70 -7.32 14.27
C GLY A 111 13.58 -7.96 15.08
N ASP A 112 12.75 -7.20 15.82
CA ASP A 112 11.60 -7.74 16.55
C ASP A 112 10.38 -7.78 15.61
N THR A 113 10.42 -8.70 14.66
CA THR A 113 9.41 -8.80 13.59
C THR A 113 8.11 -9.44 14.03
N GLY A 114 8.06 -9.97 15.24
CA GLY A 114 6.82 -10.50 15.85
C GLY A 114 5.99 -9.44 16.56
N ALA A 115 6.52 -8.23 16.77
CA ALA A 115 5.77 -7.16 17.42
C ALA A 115 4.54 -6.78 16.60
N ARG A 116 3.45 -6.44 17.28
CA ARG A 116 2.21 -6.02 16.61
C ARG A 116 1.39 -5.10 17.49
N ILE A 117 0.50 -4.34 16.87
CA ILE A 117 -0.59 -3.68 17.56
C ILE A 117 -1.64 -4.75 17.89
N PRO A 118 -2.26 -4.74 19.08
CA PRO A 118 -3.31 -5.71 19.40
C PRO A 118 -4.38 -5.79 18.31
N GLY A 119 -4.69 -7.00 17.87
CA GLY A 119 -5.62 -7.25 16.78
C GLY A 119 -5.05 -7.00 15.38
N GLY A 120 -3.83 -6.52 15.27
CA GLY A 120 -3.16 -6.26 14.00
C GLY A 120 -2.19 -7.34 13.60
N GLU A 121 -1.46 -7.08 12.52
CA GLU A 121 -0.46 -8.00 11.98
C GLU A 121 0.94 -7.66 12.47
N SER A 122 1.77 -8.69 12.64
CA SER A 122 3.22 -8.55 12.79
C SER A 122 3.88 -8.43 11.42
N ALA A 123 5.15 -8.00 11.39
CA ALA A 123 5.92 -8.01 10.14
C ALA A 123 6.03 -9.41 9.56
N ASP A 124 6.20 -10.43 10.41
CA ASP A 124 6.27 -11.82 9.94
C ASP A 124 5.00 -12.23 9.18
N GLU A 125 3.83 -11.84 9.71
CA GLU A 125 2.56 -12.16 9.06
C GLU A 125 2.38 -11.41 7.75
N VAL A 126 2.76 -10.14 7.70
CA VAL A 126 2.69 -9.34 6.46
C VAL A 126 3.59 -9.96 5.40
N LEU A 127 4.83 -10.29 5.75
CA LEU A 127 5.78 -10.88 4.80
C LEU A 127 5.30 -12.24 4.32
N ALA A 128 4.69 -13.04 5.20
CA ALA A 128 4.19 -14.37 4.84
C ALA A 128 3.11 -14.32 3.77
N ARG A 129 2.29 -13.26 3.72
CA ARG A 129 1.25 -13.10 2.69
C ARG A 129 1.70 -12.30 1.48
N TYR A 130 2.61 -11.34 1.68
CA TYR A 130 3.03 -10.41 0.63
C TYR A 130 4.07 -11.04 -0.31
N VAL A 131 5.10 -11.66 0.26
CA VAL A 131 6.23 -12.15 -0.53
C VAL A 131 5.81 -13.18 -1.57
N PRO A 132 5.02 -14.23 -1.24
CA PRO A 132 4.60 -15.19 -2.24
C PRO A 132 3.83 -14.57 -3.41
N VAL A 133 2.95 -13.62 -3.14
CA VAL A 133 2.15 -12.94 -4.18
C VAL A 133 3.04 -12.10 -5.08
N SER A 134 4.00 -11.37 -4.50
CA SER A 134 4.91 -10.52 -5.26
C SER A 134 5.84 -11.32 -6.18
N GLN A 135 6.05 -12.60 -5.89
CA GLN A 135 6.90 -13.50 -6.68
C GLN A 135 6.14 -14.24 -7.79
N CYS A 136 4.81 -14.30 -7.71
CA CYS A 136 3.98 -15.09 -8.62
C CYS A 136 3.45 -14.34 -9.84
N SER A 137 3.80 -13.06 -10.00
CA SER A 137 3.28 -12.23 -11.09
C SER A 137 4.16 -12.22 -12.35
#